data_af78e13a41a7e508d35ecae6693cb1d4
#
_entry.id   af78e13a41a7e508d35ecae6693cb1d4
#
_cell.length_a   1.000
_cell.length_b   1.000
_cell.length_c   1.000
_cell.angle_alpha   90.00
_cell.angle_beta   90.00
_cell.angle_gamma   90.00
#
_symmetry.space_group_name_H-M   'P 1'
#
loop_
_entity.id
_entity.type
_entity.pdbx_description
1 polymer ?
#
loop_
_entity_poly.entity_id
_entity_poly.type
_entity_poly.pdbx_seq_one_letter_code
_entity_poly.pdbx_strand_id
1 'polypeptide(L)'
;MVLLKTFSVVGALLPLAIQAKPNCPLLGPDFPAPKSLSSSPTFQAAIANLTELLTAAQTSGNTSYGPFDAVNTSYSLEFFSIHDPSPLFTSHYSTPSLAKAKYGVKTVDSESVYRIGSVTKLLTVYTALAQCGFLHFNEPITKFIPELQQAAQTLNGTANPLDNPSWDEITLGELASQQSGIGRDYAAFGELGSPLRPLANPAALGLPPLNSSEAALCAGGSFCTREQFFKGFTQRHPVYTPATGAVYSNVAFQLLAHAMENISGKAFPELSVPKDNSTGVIIDTTIWNLDFGDEIPAGGMYSALSDLTAISRSILSSSLLVPAQTRRWMKPLAFMSGPDYAVGAPWEIRRIHTAPNSRIVDIYTKTGNLPGYDTLLVLVPSLDIGFKVLTAGMNTLLPIEEATATYAGTYTSSNTSLNSSITLTIDDTKPGIGVTSWISNSTNMLTPSSFVPGSSVRLYPTGLSRTVKGSTDIEVGFRAVFENLGSDGVGGTFSTSCQTWGQADAVYWGMVGSDEFVVRVGSDGKAKGVSPRELRAELIRST
;
A
#
# COMPACT_ATOMS: atom_id res chain seq x y z
N MET A 1 21.37 -53.34 31.37
CA MET A 1 22.25 -53.42 30.19
C MET A 1 21.62 -52.58 29.09
N VAL A 2 22.06 -51.31 28.99
CA VAL A 2 21.45 -50.31 28.12
C VAL A 2 22.32 -50.17 26.89
N LEU A 3 21.77 -50.44 25.71
CA LEU A 3 22.45 -50.23 24.42
C LEU A 3 22.41 -48.75 24.05
N LEU A 4 23.56 -48.07 24.07
CA LEU A 4 23.76 -46.81 23.38
C LEU A 4 23.83 -47.07 21.87
N LYS A 5 22.90 -46.52 21.10
CA LYS A 5 23.04 -46.42 19.65
C LYS A 5 23.82 -45.15 19.33
N THR A 6 25.04 -45.31 18.85
CA THR A 6 25.88 -44.25 18.29
C THR A 6 25.34 -43.83 16.93
N PHE A 7 24.86 -42.61 16.81
CA PHE A 7 24.59 -41.97 15.51
C PHE A 7 25.91 -41.40 14.96
N SER A 8 26.44 -42.07 13.92
CA SER A 8 27.54 -41.52 13.14
C SER A 8 27.00 -40.44 12.20
N VAL A 9 27.20 -39.15 12.54
CA VAL A 9 26.99 -38.03 11.63
C VAL A 9 28.23 -37.97 10.73
N VAL A 10 28.11 -38.45 9.49
CA VAL A 10 29.07 -38.21 8.45
C VAL A 10 28.83 -36.76 7.97
N GLY A 11 29.54 -35.82 8.56
CA GLY A 11 29.58 -34.44 8.10
C GLY A 11 30.32 -34.37 6.76
N ALA A 12 29.60 -34.17 5.67
CA ALA A 12 30.18 -33.75 4.41
C ALA A 12 30.81 -32.36 4.62
N LEU A 13 32.13 -32.33 4.80
CA LEU A 13 32.93 -31.10 4.76
C LEU A 13 32.91 -30.60 3.31
N LEU A 14 31.87 -29.87 2.93
CA LEU A 14 31.95 -28.96 1.80
C LEU A 14 33.05 -27.93 2.14
N PRO A 15 33.99 -27.64 1.23
CA PRO A 15 34.92 -26.56 1.44
C PRO A 15 34.10 -25.26 1.49
N LEU A 16 33.86 -24.77 2.70
CA LEU A 16 33.44 -23.39 2.90
C LEU A 16 34.56 -22.54 2.28
N ALA A 17 34.33 -22.04 1.07
CA ALA A 17 35.11 -20.97 0.54
C ALA A 17 35.09 -19.88 1.61
N ILE A 18 36.21 -19.65 2.27
CA ILE A 18 36.37 -18.55 3.21
C ILE A 18 36.36 -17.30 2.31
N GLN A 19 35.16 -16.84 1.97
CA GLN A 19 35.02 -15.48 1.49
C GLN A 19 35.50 -14.58 2.62
N ALA A 20 36.54 -13.81 2.35
CA ALA A 20 37.02 -12.81 3.30
C ALA A 20 35.81 -11.99 3.72
N LYS A 21 35.51 -12.02 5.03
CA LYS A 21 34.34 -11.31 5.56
C LYS A 21 34.51 -9.83 5.22
N PRO A 22 33.59 -9.20 4.48
CA PRO A 22 33.73 -7.79 4.16
C PRO A 22 33.76 -6.98 5.46
N ASN A 23 34.43 -5.84 5.46
CA ASN A 23 34.39 -4.91 6.58
C ASN A 23 32.93 -4.60 6.89
N CYS A 24 32.55 -4.74 8.17
CA CYS A 24 31.19 -4.38 8.61
C CYS A 24 31.19 -2.90 8.99
N PRO A 25 30.60 -2.00 8.18
CA PRO A 25 30.52 -0.59 8.53
C PRO A 25 29.59 -0.36 9.71
N LEU A 26 29.76 0.73 10.43
CA LEU A 26 28.76 1.20 11.38
C LEU A 26 27.47 1.59 10.63
N LEU A 27 26.34 1.51 11.32
CA LEU A 27 25.08 2.00 10.77
C LEU A 27 25.16 3.53 10.56
N GLY A 28 24.81 3.98 9.37
CA GLY A 28 24.82 5.39 8.98
C GLY A 28 25.67 5.67 7.74
N PRO A 29 25.89 6.94 7.38
CA PRO A 29 26.67 7.31 6.21
C PRO A 29 28.17 7.02 6.39
N ASP A 30 28.84 6.58 5.32
CA ASP A 30 30.30 6.37 5.31
C ASP A 30 31.06 7.70 5.34
N PHE A 31 30.44 8.76 4.83
CA PHE A 31 30.98 10.11 4.76
C PHE A 31 29.91 11.12 5.19
N PRO A 32 30.31 12.31 5.68
CA PRO A 32 29.37 13.41 5.88
C PRO A 32 28.59 13.73 4.61
N ALA A 33 27.35 14.20 4.77
CA ALA A 33 26.54 14.63 3.63
C ALA A 33 27.24 15.70 2.79
N PRO A 34 27.18 15.63 1.44
CA PRO A 34 27.87 16.57 0.56
C PRO A 34 27.26 17.97 0.66
N LYS A 35 28.09 18.99 0.91
CA LYS A 35 27.67 20.38 1.06
C LYS A 35 27.77 21.22 -0.22
N SER A 36 28.34 20.67 -1.27
CA SER A 36 28.58 21.38 -2.55
C SER A 36 28.25 20.48 -3.73
N LEU A 37 27.07 19.86 -3.67
CA LEU A 37 26.65 18.88 -4.67
C LEU A 37 26.45 19.53 -6.04
N SER A 38 25.97 20.78 -6.06
CA SER A 38 25.82 21.59 -7.28
C SER A 38 27.10 21.75 -8.09
N SER A 39 28.28 21.74 -7.46
CA SER A 39 29.58 21.84 -8.12
C SER A 39 30.26 20.47 -8.41
N SER A 40 29.64 19.35 -8.04
CA SER A 40 30.18 18.01 -8.27
C SER A 40 30.16 17.63 -9.76
N PRO A 41 31.30 17.32 -10.40
CA PRO A 41 31.31 16.89 -11.80
C PRO A 41 30.47 15.61 -12.04
N THR A 42 30.49 14.68 -11.10
CA THR A 42 29.72 13.43 -11.17
C THR A 42 28.22 13.72 -11.13
N PHE A 43 27.79 14.63 -10.26
CA PHE A 43 26.39 15.05 -10.18
C PHE A 43 25.97 15.79 -11.47
N GLN A 44 26.77 16.70 -11.97
CA GLN A 44 26.48 17.42 -13.21
C GLN A 44 26.39 16.48 -14.43
N ALA A 45 27.26 15.47 -14.50
CA ALA A 45 27.18 14.44 -15.55
C ALA A 45 25.88 13.61 -15.43
N ALA A 46 25.47 13.26 -14.21
CA ALA A 46 24.19 12.56 -13.99
C ALA A 46 22.97 13.40 -14.38
N ILE A 47 22.98 14.71 -14.08
CA ILE A 47 21.93 15.65 -14.49
C ILE A 47 21.90 15.84 -16.02
N ALA A 48 23.04 15.91 -16.68
CA ALA A 48 23.10 15.98 -18.14
C ALA A 48 22.49 14.72 -18.77
N ASN A 49 22.86 13.54 -18.30
CA ASN A 49 22.27 12.28 -18.76
C ASN A 49 20.75 12.21 -18.51
N LEU A 50 20.28 12.61 -17.31
CA LEU A 50 18.85 12.69 -17.02
C LEU A 50 18.13 13.65 -17.97
N THR A 51 18.71 14.80 -18.28
CA THR A 51 18.16 15.79 -19.21
C THR A 51 18.00 15.19 -20.62
N GLU A 52 18.99 14.46 -21.09
CA GLU A 52 18.93 13.73 -22.37
C GLU A 52 17.82 12.70 -22.39
N LEU A 53 17.68 11.88 -21.30
CA LEU A 53 16.63 10.87 -21.17
C LEU A 53 15.23 11.51 -21.14
N LEU A 54 15.03 12.61 -20.42
CA LEU A 54 13.77 13.34 -20.38
C LEU A 54 13.42 13.92 -21.74
N THR A 55 14.41 14.50 -22.44
CA THR A 55 14.22 15.05 -23.80
C THR A 55 13.87 13.95 -24.80
N ALA A 56 14.53 12.80 -24.71
CA ALA A 56 14.21 11.64 -25.55
C ALA A 56 12.79 11.13 -25.29
N ALA A 57 12.39 11.01 -24.02
CA ALA A 57 11.01 10.62 -23.64
C ALA A 57 9.96 11.58 -24.23
N GLN A 58 10.18 12.89 -24.10
CA GLN A 58 9.27 13.93 -24.62
C GLN A 58 9.17 13.90 -26.15
N THR A 59 10.26 13.53 -26.85
CA THR A 59 10.34 13.57 -28.31
C THR A 59 9.87 12.27 -28.95
N SER A 60 10.29 11.13 -28.42
CA SER A 60 10.02 9.81 -29.02
C SER A 60 8.82 9.09 -28.43
N GLY A 61 8.35 9.51 -27.24
CA GLY A 61 7.33 8.79 -26.48
C GLY A 61 7.80 7.44 -25.93
N ASN A 62 9.11 7.13 -26.01
CA ASN A 62 9.68 5.87 -25.54
C ASN A 62 10.84 6.10 -24.57
N THR A 63 10.94 5.23 -23.56
CA THR A 63 12.07 5.20 -22.63
C THR A 63 12.55 3.76 -22.46
N SER A 64 13.74 3.58 -21.86
CA SER A 64 14.22 2.24 -21.48
C SER A 64 13.36 1.57 -20.40
N TYR A 65 12.44 2.30 -19.78
CA TYR A 65 11.52 1.84 -18.73
C TYR A 65 10.07 1.66 -19.19
N GLY A 66 9.80 1.87 -20.48
CA GLY A 66 8.48 1.76 -21.08
C GLY A 66 8.03 3.02 -21.83
N PRO A 67 6.82 3.03 -22.40
CA PRO A 67 6.31 4.16 -23.16
C PRO A 67 6.00 5.35 -22.25
N PHE A 68 6.22 6.57 -22.75
CA PHE A 68 5.83 7.82 -22.13
C PHE A 68 4.82 8.55 -23.04
N ASP A 69 3.62 8.84 -22.51
CA ASP A 69 2.61 9.59 -23.25
C ASP A 69 2.93 11.11 -23.25
N ALA A 70 3.81 11.51 -24.16
CA ALA A 70 4.23 12.90 -24.32
C ALA A 70 3.10 13.83 -24.80
N VAL A 71 1.97 13.31 -25.26
CA VAL A 71 0.83 14.13 -25.73
C VAL A 71 -0.08 14.50 -24.56
N ASN A 72 -0.25 13.61 -23.59
CA ASN A 72 -1.24 13.77 -22.52
C ASN A 72 -0.65 13.81 -21.10
N THR A 73 0.65 13.52 -20.90
CA THR A 73 1.26 13.54 -19.56
C THR A 73 2.16 14.76 -19.35
N SER A 74 1.69 15.73 -18.57
CA SER A 74 2.51 16.84 -18.07
C SER A 74 3.22 16.45 -16.79
N TYR A 75 4.40 17.02 -16.50
CA TYR A 75 5.10 16.75 -15.25
C TYR A 75 5.88 17.96 -14.71
N SER A 76 6.15 17.91 -13.42
CA SER A 76 7.12 18.73 -12.69
C SER A 76 8.06 17.84 -11.89
N LEU A 77 9.37 18.05 -12.01
CA LEU A 77 10.41 17.29 -11.33
C LEU A 77 11.44 18.25 -10.73
N GLU A 78 11.91 17.94 -9.51
CA GLU A 78 12.95 18.71 -8.84
C GLU A 78 13.87 17.83 -8.00
N PHE A 79 15.18 18.14 -8.06
CA PHE A 79 16.18 17.68 -7.08
C PHE A 79 16.62 18.85 -6.21
N PHE A 80 16.79 18.63 -4.92
CA PHE A 80 17.25 19.63 -3.96
C PHE A 80 18.24 19.05 -2.94
N SER A 81 19.07 19.93 -2.37
CA SER A 81 19.84 19.68 -1.14
C SER A 81 19.45 20.71 -0.09
N ILE A 82 19.46 20.35 1.20
CA ILE A 82 19.23 21.35 2.27
C ILE A 82 20.39 22.33 2.39
N HIS A 83 21.55 22.03 1.79
CA HIS A 83 22.74 22.87 1.81
C HIS A 83 22.77 23.90 0.67
N ASP A 84 21.91 23.73 -0.35
CA ASP A 84 21.75 24.70 -1.44
C ASP A 84 20.40 25.42 -1.29
N PRO A 85 20.35 26.76 -1.32
CA PRO A 85 19.09 27.51 -1.20
C PRO A 85 18.18 27.32 -2.42
N SER A 86 18.77 27.14 -3.60
CA SER A 86 18.07 26.87 -4.85
C SER A 86 17.98 25.37 -5.15
N PRO A 87 17.01 24.93 -5.97
CA PRO A 87 17.01 23.56 -6.49
C PRO A 87 18.32 23.23 -7.22
N LEU A 88 18.78 21.98 -7.07
CA LEU A 88 19.92 21.45 -7.81
C LEU A 88 19.60 21.19 -9.29
N PHE A 89 18.35 20.85 -9.55
CA PHE A 89 17.81 20.59 -10.88
C PHE A 89 16.29 20.73 -10.84
N THR A 90 15.72 21.34 -11.86
CA THR A 90 14.27 21.43 -12.05
C THR A 90 13.93 21.18 -13.52
N SER A 91 12.89 20.39 -13.77
CA SER A 91 12.38 20.13 -15.12
C SER A 91 10.87 20.11 -15.12
N HIS A 92 10.29 20.83 -16.07
CA HIS A 92 8.84 20.89 -16.29
C HIS A 92 8.53 20.53 -17.73
N TYR A 93 7.43 19.82 -17.93
CA TYR A 93 6.91 19.53 -19.26
C TYR A 93 5.40 19.78 -19.33
N SER A 94 5.03 20.65 -20.25
CA SER A 94 3.63 21.02 -20.52
C SER A 94 3.17 20.37 -21.82
N THR A 95 2.19 19.48 -21.74
CA THR A 95 1.69 18.78 -22.92
C THR A 95 0.91 19.69 -23.87
N PRO A 96 0.86 19.34 -25.17
CA PRO A 96 -0.03 20.04 -26.11
C PRO A 96 -1.52 19.98 -25.73
N SER A 97 -1.94 18.93 -25.03
CA SER A 97 -3.32 18.80 -24.52
C SER A 97 -3.61 19.80 -23.38
N LEU A 98 -2.64 20.03 -22.47
CA LEU A 98 -2.78 21.00 -21.39
C LEU A 98 -2.93 22.42 -21.92
N ALA A 99 -2.17 22.81 -22.95
CA ALA A 99 -2.29 24.13 -23.58
C ALA A 99 -3.70 24.41 -24.12
N LYS A 100 -4.45 23.37 -24.49
CA LYS A 100 -5.83 23.43 -24.99
C LYS A 100 -6.89 23.21 -23.92
N ALA A 101 -6.52 22.85 -22.70
CA ALA A 101 -7.45 22.56 -21.61
C ALA A 101 -8.34 23.80 -21.33
N LYS A 102 -9.60 23.60 -20.95
CA LYS A 102 -10.54 24.67 -20.65
C LYS A 102 -10.21 25.38 -19.33
N TYR A 103 -9.69 24.64 -18.36
CA TYR A 103 -9.42 25.13 -17.01
C TYR A 103 -7.95 24.88 -16.64
N GLY A 104 -7.49 25.54 -15.59
CA GLY A 104 -6.15 25.39 -15.05
C GLY A 104 -5.06 26.07 -15.86
N VAL A 105 -3.80 25.77 -15.47
CA VAL A 105 -2.61 26.31 -16.11
C VAL A 105 -2.44 25.79 -17.55
N LYS A 106 -1.76 26.59 -18.38
CA LYS A 106 -1.43 26.22 -19.76
C LYS A 106 0.04 25.84 -19.92
N THR A 107 0.84 26.22 -18.95
CA THR A 107 2.25 25.89 -18.82
C THR A 107 2.52 25.52 -17.37
N VAL A 108 3.22 24.42 -17.14
CA VAL A 108 3.60 23.96 -15.80
C VAL A 108 4.91 24.60 -15.36
N ASP A 109 4.95 24.95 -14.09
CA ASP A 109 6.10 25.48 -13.36
C ASP A 109 6.15 24.91 -11.93
N SER A 110 7.02 25.46 -11.08
CA SER A 110 7.16 25.01 -9.69
C SER A 110 5.95 25.33 -8.81
N GLU A 111 5.14 26.33 -9.19
CA GLU A 111 3.94 26.78 -8.45
C GLU A 111 2.65 26.10 -8.95
N SER A 112 2.75 25.35 -10.04
CA SER A 112 1.61 24.63 -10.60
C SER A 112 1.16 23.52 -9.65
N VAL A 113 -0.14 23.50 -9.34
CA VAL A 113 -0.75 22.64 -8.32
C VAL A 113 -1.25 21.35 -8.94
N TYR A 114 -0.91 20.23 -8.30
CA TYR A 114 -1.36 18.87 -8.65
C TYR A 114 -2.18 18.26 -7.53
N ARG A 115 -2.99 17.26 -7.83
CA ARG A 115 -3.46 16.32 -6.83
C ARG A 115 -2.30 15.41 -6.45
N ILE A 116 -1.99 15.32 -5.15
CA ILE A 116 -0.82 14.57 -4.68
C ILE A 116 -1.16 13.16 -4.18
N GLY A 117 -2.44 12.75 -4.25
CA GLY A 117 -2.87 11.43 -3.83
C GLY A 117 -2.34 11.06 -2.45
N SER A 118 -1.87 9.85 -2.29
CA SER A 118 -1.42 9.31 -0.99
C SER A 118 -0.15 9.94 -0.41
N VAL A 119 0.51 10.89 -1.09
CA VAL A 119 1.51 11.76 -0.43
C VAL A 119 0.86 12.59 0.68
N THR A 120 -0.45 12.83 0.60
CA THR A 120 -1.27 13.37 1.69
C THR A 120 -1.02 12.69 3.04
N LYS A 121 -0.89 11.36 3.06
CA LYS A 121 -0.65 10.59 4.29
C LYS A 121 0.61 11.02 5.03
N LEU A 122 1.65 11.37 4.29
CA LEU A 122 2.90 11.91 4.87
C LEU A 122 2.63 13.22 5.58
N LEU A 123 1.84 14.11 4.97
CA LEU A 123 1.48 15.41 5.55
C LEU A 123 0.60 15.21 6.78
N THR A 124 -0.34 14.28 6.75
CA THR A 124 -1.19 13.92 7.89
C THR A 124 -0.37 13.49 9.10
N VAL A 125 0.59 12.57 8.91
CA VAL A 125 1.47 12.13 10.02
C VAL A 125 2.40 13.25 10.47
N TYR A 126 2.95 14.03 9.55
CA TYR A 126 3.83 15.15 9.89
C TYR A 126 3.09 16.20 10.72
N THR A 127 1.84 16.49 10.38
CA THR A 127 0.96 17.37 11.16
C THR A 127 0.68 16.81 12.55
N ALA A 128 0.37 15.50 12.66
CA ALA A 128 0.17 14.86 13.95
C ALA A 128 1.41 14.98 14.84
N LEU A 129 2.58 14.70 14.29
CA LEU A 129 3.86 14.81 15.00
C LEU A 129 4.19 16.25 15.38
N ALA A 130 3.87 17.23 14.55
CA ALA A 130 4.08 18.64 14.84
C ALA A 130 3.18 19.14 16.00
N GLN A 131 1.97 18.58 16.12
CA GLN A 131 1.03 18.96 17.19
C GLN A 131 1.32 18.28 18.53
N CYS A 132 1.56 16.96 18.55
CA CYS A 132 1.67 16.20 19.80
C CYS A 132 2.89 15.28 19.87
N GLY A 133 3.79 15.31 18.89
CA GLY A 133 4.94 14.40 18.83
C GLY A 133 4.51 12.94 18.85
N PHE A 134 5.21 12.12 19.62
CA PHE A 134 4.88 10.70 19.82
C PHE A 134 4.03 10.42 21.06
N LEU A 135 3.46 11.44 21.68
CA LEU A 135 2.79 11.31 22.98
C LEU A 135 1.70 10.23 22.96
N HIS A 136 0.91 10.18 21.91
CA HIS A 136 -0.24 9.28 21.78
C HIS A 136 -0.02 8.09 20.87
N PHE A 137 1.18 7.93 20.30
CA PHE A 137 1.45 6.89 19.27
C PHE A 137 1.22 5.46 19.77
N ASN A 138 1.43 5.20 21.06
CA ASN A 138 1.24 3.88 21.67
C ASN A 138 -0.10 3.74 22.40
N GLU A 139 -1.01 4.70 22.23
CA GLU A 139 -2.32 4.64 22.87
C GLU A 139 -3.35 4.03 21.92
N PRO A 140 -4.27 3.18 22.42
CA PRO A 140 -5.29 2.56 21.60
C PRO A 140 -6.26 3.60 21.02
N ILE A 141 -6.69 3.36 19.79
CA ILE A 141 -7.58 4.26 19.06
C ILE A 141 -8.93 4.42 19.76
N THR A 142 -9.37 3.40 20.48
CA THR A 142 -10.62 3.40 21.27
C THR A 142 -10.65 4.48 22.35
N LYS A 143 -9.48 5.00 22.74
CA LYS A 143 -9.38 6.15 23.65
C LYS A 143 -9.85 7.46 23.02
N PHE A 144 -9.74 7.60 21.71
CA PHE A 144 -9.98 8.85 20.98
C PHE A 144 -11.24 8.81 20.12
N ILE A 145 -11.74 7.62 19.77
CA ILE A 145 -12.91 7.45 18.90
C ILE A 145 -13.98 6.66 19.67
N PRO A 146 -14.99 7.33 20.21
CA PRO A 146 -16.04 6.70 21.00
C PRO A 146 -16.80 5.59 20.26
N GLU A 147 -16.99 5.73 18.95
CA GLU A 147 -17.66 4.74 18.12
C GLU A 147 -16.90 3.41 18.07
N LEU A 148 -15.56 3.44 18.04
CA LEU A 148 -14.73 2.25 18.10
C LEU A 148 -14.66 1.66 19.51
N GLN A 149 -14.67 2.51 20.53
CA GLN A 149 -14.80 2.05 21.92
C GLN A 149 -16.09 1.27 22.12
N GLN A 150 -17.21 1.79 21.61
CA GLN A 150 -18.51 1.10 21.66
C GLN A 150 -18.48 -0.20 20.88
N ALA A 151 -17.89 -0.23 19.68
CA ALA A 151 -17.75 -1.46 18.89
C ALA A 151 -16.96 -2.54 19.63
N ALA A 152 -15.81 -2.19 20.23
CA ALA A 152 -15.01 -3.11 21.05
C ALA A 152 -15.80 -3.66 22.25
N GLN A 153 -16.53 -2.80 22.96
CA GLN A 153 -17.36 -3.21 24.10
C GLN A 153 -18.52 -4.13 23.70
N THR A 154 -19.13 -3.88 22.54
CA THR A 154 -20.21 -4.73 22.02
C THR A 154 -19.75 -6.15 21.70
N LEU A 155 -18.50 -6.30 21.26
CA LEU A 155 -17.88 -7.57 20.90
C LEU A 155 -17.24 -8.31 22.10
N ASN A 156 -17.20 -7.70 23.27
CA ASN A 156 -16.49 -8.22 24.45
C ASN A 156 -16.92 -9.69 24.77
N GLY A 157 -15.95 -10.58 24.69
CA GLY A 157 -16.14 -12.02 24.92
C GLY A 157 -16.83 -12.80 23.79
N THR A 158 -17.29 -12.14 22.72
CA THR A 158 -17.93 -12.76 21.55
C THR A 158 -17.20 -12.47 20.24
N ALA A 159 -16.11 -11.70 20.29
CA ALA A 159 -15.32 -11.33 19.11
C ALA A 159 -14.77 -12.57 18.40
N ASN A 160 -14.99 -12.61 17.08
CA ASN A 160 -14.39 -13.59 16.19
C ASN A 160 -13.24 -12.91 15.42
N PRO A 161 -11.98 -13.27 15.65
CA PRO A 161 -10.86 -12.57 15.02
C PRO A 161 -10.78 -12.70 13.50
N LEU A 162 -11.58 -13.58 12.88
CA LEU A 162 -11.73 -13.64 11.42
C LEU A 162 -12.72 -12.60 10.87
N ASP A 163 -13.68 -12.19 11.70
CA ASP A 163 -14.77 -11.33 11.27
C ASP A 163 -14.74 -9.95 11.94
N ASN A 164 -14.01 -9.80 13.05
CA ASN A 164 -14.02 -8.57 13.85
C ASN A 164 -12.60 -8.06 14.14
N PRO A 165 -12.29 -6.79 13.82
CA PRO A 165 -11.01 -6.18 14.20
C PRO A 165 -10.85 -6.07 15.73
N SER A 166 -9.63 -6.23 16.21
CA SER A 166 -9.26 -6.04 17.63
C SER A 166 -9.04 -4.55 17.91
N TRP A 167 -10.12 -3.76 18.00
CA TRP A 167 -10.06 -2.30 18.10
C TRP A 167 -9.21 -1.79 19.28
N ASP A 168 -9.20 -2.49 20.42
CA ASP A 168 -8.42 -2.12 21.60
C ASP A 168 -6.92 -2.39 21.46
N GLU A 169 -6.50 -3.18 20.47
CA GLU A 169 -5.10 -3.45 20.17
C GLU A 169 -4.52 -2.48 19.14
N ILE A 170 -5.36 -1.75 18.40
CA ILE A 170 -4.92 -0.81 17.36
C ILE A 170 -4.55 0.52 18.01
N THR A 171 -3.29 0.94 17.85
CA THR A 171 -2.80 2.24 18.31
C THR A 171 -2.73 3.28 17.19
N LEU A 172 -2.54 4.56 17.55
CA LEU A 172 -2.31 5.61 16.55
C LEU A 172 -1.03 5.37 15.74
N GLY A 173 -0.04 4.72 16.34
CA GLY A 173 1.20 4.35 15.66
C GLY A 173 0.99 3.30 14.57
N GLU A 174 0.15 2.27 14.83
CA GLU A 174 -0.19 1.26 13.83
C GLU A 174 -1.04 1.83 12.69
N LEU A 175 -1.95 2.76 12.97
CA LEU A 175 -2.65 3.49 11.90
C LEU A 175 -1.67 4.28 11.03
N ALA A 176 -0.79 5.07 11.65
CA ALA A 176 0.18 5.91 10.95
C ALA A 176 1.20 5.09 10.13
N SER A 177 1.50 3.86 10.55
CA SER A 177 2.49 2.98 9.92
C SER A 177 1.92 1.85 9.09
N GLN A 178 0.60 1.86 8.81
CA GLN A 178 -0.06 0.82 8.02
C GLN A 178 -0.02 -0.58 8.66
N GLN A 179 0.07 -0.67 9.98
CA GLN A 179 0.15 -1.93 10.73
C GLN A 179 -1.12 -2.23 11.55
N SER A 180 -2.18 -1.45 11.34
CA SER A 180 -3.45 -1.63 12.06
C SER A 180 -4.20 -2.91 11.72
N GLY A 181 -3.90 -3.54 10.59
CA GLY A 181 -4.56 -4.76 10.14
C GLY A 181 -6.02 -4.59 9.72
N ILE A 182 -6.53 -3.36 9.62
CA ILE A 182 -7.91 -3.07 9.20
C ILE A 182 -8.06 -3.01 7.68
N GLY A 183 -9.30 -3.08 7.19
CA GLY A 183 -9.64 -2.99 5.78
C GLY A 183 -9.11 -1.73 5.10
N ARG A 184 -8.86 -1.83 3.80
CA ARG A 184 -8.23 -0.77 3.01
C ARG A 184 -9.12 0.45 2.84
N ASP A 185 -10.35 0.23 2.36
CA ASP A 185 -11.30 1.27 1.99
C ASP A 185 -12.71 0.92 2.49
N TYR A 186 -13.63 1.91 2.50
CA TYR A 186 -15.03 1.69 2.79
C TYR A 186 -15.93 2.36 1.74
N ALA A 187 -17.09 1.75 1.48
CA ALA A 187 -18.14 2.24 0.59
C ALA A 187 -17.64 2.56 -0.84
N ALA A 188 -17.74 3.80 -1.29
CA ALA A 188 -17.49 4.20 -2.67
C ALA A 188 -16.14 3.75 -3.23
N PHE A 189 -15.08 3.71 -2.42
CA PHE A 189 -13.74 3.37 -2.87
C PHE A 189 -13.44 1.87 -2.91
N GLY A 190 -14.15 1.02 -2.16
CA GLY A 190 -13.85 -0.40 -2.02
C GLY A 190 -14.97 -1.35 -2.42
N GLU A 191 -16.25 -0.97 -2.29
CA GLU A 191 -17.37 -1.85 -2.58
C GLU A 191 -17.54 -2.11 -4.08
N LEU A 192 -17.63 -3.40 -4.45
CA LEU A 192 -17.97 -3.81 -5.82
C LEU A 192 -19.40 -3.37 -6.17
N GLY A 193 -19.58 -2.83 -7.38
CA GLY A 193 -20.83 -2.25 -7.82
C GLY A 193 -21.00 -0.77 -7.43
N SER A 194 -20.07 -0.17 -6.67
CA SER A 194 -20.05 1.28 -6.48
C SER A 194 -19.66 2.02 -7.76
N PRO A 195 -19.95 3.33 -7.89
CA PRO A 195 -19.57 4.10 -9.08
C PRO A 195 -18.06 4.10 -9.39
N LEU A 196 -17.20 3.94 -8.40
CA LEU A 196 -15.74 3.87 -8.56
C LEU A 196 -15.23 2.44 -8.80
N ARG A 197 -16.07 1.42 -8.55
CA ARG A 197 -15.78 -0.01 -8.75
C ARG A 197 -16.95 -0.69 -9.51
N PRO A 198 -17.28 -0.24 -10.73
CA PRO A 198 -18.49 -0.70 -11.42
C PRO A 198 -18.44 -2.20 -11.69
N LEU A 199 -19.53 -2.90 -11.36
CA LEU A 199 -19.74 -4.32 -11.62
C LEU A 199 -21.16 -4.51 -12.15
N ALA A 200 -21.28 -4.77 -13.46
CA ALA A 200 -22.58 -4.81 -14.14
C ALA A 200 -23.41 -6.05 -13.79
N ASN A 201 -22.77 -7.19 -13.51
CA ASN A 201 -23.47 -8.44 -13.22
C ASN A 201 -22.72 -9.26 -12.15
N PRO A 202 -22.93 -8.99 -10.85
CA PRO A 202 -22.32 -9.79 -9.78
C PRO A 202 -22.68 -11.28 -9.84
N ALA A 203 -23.91 -11.61 -10.22
CA ALA A 203 -24.36 -13.00 -10.29
C ALA A 203 -23.60 -13.82 -11.35
N ALA A 204 -23.11 -13.20 -12.43
CA ALA A 204 -22.29 -13.91 -13.43
C ALA A 204 -20.95 -14.37 -12.84
N LEU A 205 -20.46 -13.73 -11.78
CA LEU A 205 -19.25 -14.15 -11.04
C LEU A 205 -19.57 -15.12 -9.89
N GLY A 206 -20.83 -15.52 -9.72
CA GLY A 206 -21.27 -16.35 -8.60
C GLY A 206 -21.35 -15.61 -7.28
N LEU A 207 -21.27 -14.27 -7.28
CA LEU A 207 -21.44 -13.47 -6.07
C LEU A 207 -22.90 -13.58 -5.60
N PRO A 208 -23.15 -13.91 -4.33
CA PRO A 208 -24.51 -14.01 -3.81
C PRO A 208 -25.17 -12.62 -3.74
N PRO A 209 -26.50 -12.55 -3.81
CA PRO A 209 -27.18 -11.29 -3.54
C PRO A 209 -26.87 -10.81 -2.12
N LEU A 210 -26.63 -9.52 -1.96
CA LEU A 210 -26.38 -8.91 -0.65
C LEU A 210 -27.68 -8.69 0.11
N ASN A 211 -27.67 -8.99 1.39
CA ASN A 211 -28.70 -8.49 2.29
C ASN A 211 -28.50 -6.98 2.50
N SER A 212 -29.56 -6.25 2.83
CA SER A 212 -29.48 -4.82 3.10
C SER A 212 -28.54 -4.45 4.24
N SER A 213 -28.27 -5.37 5.17
CA SER A 213 -27.31 -5.21 6.27
C SER A 213 -25.85 -5.42 5.86
N GLU A 214 -25.59 -6.07 4.72
CA GLU A 214 -24.25 -6.34 4.20
C GLU A 214 -23.81 -5.28 3.18
N ALA A 215 -24.75 -4.52 2.61
CA ALA A 215 -24.43 -3.45 1.68
C ALA A 215 -23.86 -2.23 2.42
N ALA A 216 -22.81 -1.64 1.90
CA ALA A 216 -22.26 -0.41 2.45
C ALA A 216 -23.29 0.73 2.34
N LEU A 217 -23.58 1.39 3.45
CA LEU A 217 -24.67 2.37 3.57
C LEU A 217 -24.59 3.56 2.61
N CYS A 218 -23.42 3.85 2.09
CA CYS A 218 -23.10 5.00 1.26
C CYS A 218 -22.38 4.64 -0.05
N ALA A 219 -22.49 3.38 -0.52
CA ALA A 219 -21.85 2.93 -1.76
C ALA A 219 -22.44 3.56 -3.04
N GLY A 220 -23.62 4.16 -2.96
CA GLY A 220 -24.36 4.69 -4.11
C GLY A 220 -23.86 6.02 -4.72
N GLY A 221 -22.64 6.49 -4.36
CA GLY A 221 -22.00 7.64 -4.98
C GLY A 221 -21.93 8.92 -4.15
N SER A 222 -22.43 8.94 -2.93
CA SER A 222 -22.16 9.99 -1.92
C SER A 222 -21.19 9.47 -0.87
N PHE A 223 -20.32 10.37 -0.35
CA PHE A 223 -19.48 10.02 0.78
C PHE A 223 -20.33 9.75 2.03
N CYS A 224 -19.84 8.84 2.86
CA CYS A 224 -20.50 8.52 4.12
C CYS A 224 -20.48 9.74 5.05
N THR A 225 -21.58 9.94 5.78
CA THR A 225 -21.50 10.70 7.02
C THR A 225 -20.69 9.90 8.06
N ARG A 226 -20.12 10.56 9.07
CA ARG A 226 -19.41 9.90 10.16
C ARG A 226 -20.21 8.75 10.78
N GLU A 227 -21.51 8.95 11.03
CA GLU A 227 -22.40 7.91 11.57
C GLU A 227 -22.51 6.70 10.62
N GLN A 228 -22.74 6.95 9.32
CA GLN A 228 -22.84 5.89 8.31
C GLN A 228 -21.53 5.13 8.18
N PHE A 229 -20.40 5.85 8.22
CA PHE A 229 -19.07 5.24 8.16
C PHE A 229 -18.86 4.27 9.33
N PHE A 230 -18.96 4.73 10.57
CA PHE A 230 -18.71 3.86 11.73
C PHE A 230 -19.70 2.73 11.84
N LYS A 231 -21.00 2.96 11.53
CA LYS A 231 -22.04 1.91 11.53
C LYS A 231 -21.71 0.77 10.58
N GLY A 232 -21.11 1.05 9.44
CA GLY A 232 -20.76 0.05 8.45
C GLY A 232 -19.33 -0.46 8.57
N PHE A 233 -18.35 0.43 8.70
CA PHE A 233 -16.92 0.04 8.70
C PHE A 233 -16.57 -0.88 9.87
N THR A 234 -17.20 -0.74 11.02
CA THR A 234 -17.00 -1.65 12.17
C THR A 234 -17.45 -3.09 11.90
N GLN A 235 -18.19 -3.33 10.81
CA GLN A 235 -18.59 -4.66 10.34
C GLN A 235 -17.62 -5.25 9.30
N ARG A 236 -16.61 -4.46 8.84
CA ARG A 236 -15.59 -4.94 7.91
C ARG A 236 -14.69 -5.96 8.60
N HIS A 237 -14.37 -7.04 7.87
CA HIS A 237 -13.42 -8.03 8.37
C HIS A 237 -12.02 -7.44 8.48
N PRO A 238 -11.20 -7.87 9.45
CA PRO A 238 -9.80 -7.52 9.51
C PRO A 238 -9.02 -8.19 8.39
N VAL A 239 -7.87 -7.60 8.03
CA VAL A 239 -6.94 -8.15 7.04
C VAL A 239 -5.82 -8.93 7.73
N TYR A 240 -5.32 -8.41 8.84
CA TYR A 240 -4.30 -9.00 9.69
C TYR A 240 -4.61 -8.73 11.16
N THR A 241 -3.99 -9.50 12.04
CA THR A 241 -3.88 -9.12 13.45
C THR A 241 -3.04 -7.83 13.55
N PRO A 242 -3.42 -6.85 14.37
CA PRO A 242 -2.64 -5.62 14.56
C PRO A 242 -1.16 -5.91 14.85
N ALA A 243 -0.27 -5.07 14.34
CA ALA A 243 1.19 -5.16 14.49
C ALA A 243 1.86 -6.45 13.96
N THR A 244 1.13 -7.32 13.24
CA THR A 244 1.70 -8.55 12.67
C THR A 244 2.44 -8.28 11.37
N GLY A 245 1.95 -7.34 10.56
CA GLY A 245 2.53 -6.95 9.28
C GLY A 245 1.91 -5.68 8.75
N ALA A 246 2.52 -5.10 7.73
CA ALA A 246 1.96 -3.92 7.10
C ALA A 246 0.93 -4.30 6.04
N VAL A 247 -0.22 -3.60 6.06
CA VAL A 247 -1.25 -3.64 5.03
C VAL A 247 -1.76 -2.23 4.78
N TYR A 248 -1.84 -1.86 3.52
CA TYR A 248 -2.21 -0.50 3.15
C TYR A 248 -3.68 -0.22 3.46
N SER A 249 -3.95 0.83 4.24
CA SER A 249 -5.29 1.28 4.56
C SER A 249 -5.44 2.79 4.39
N ASN A 250 -6.38 3.23 3.57
CA ASN A 250 -6.79 4.63 3.48
C ASN A 250 -7.63 4.99 4.71
N VAL A 251 -8.52 4.09 5.12
CA VAL A 251 -9.34 4.26 6.32
C VAL A 251 -8.50 4.48 7.57
N ALA A 252 -7.31 3.88 7.68
CA ALA A 252 -6.41 4.12 8.81
C ALA A 252 -6.08 5.61 8.97
N PHE A 253 -5.99 6.36 7.88
CA PHE A 253 -5.71 7.81 7.90
C PHE A 253 -6.96 8.65 8.16
N GLN A 254 -8.13 8.20 7.74
CA GLN A 254 -9.39 8.79 8.18
C GLN A 254 -9.54 8.65 9.70
N LEU A 255 -9.33 7.46 10.25
CA LEU A 255 -9.37 7.22 11.69
C LEU A 255 -8.30 8.02 12.46
N LEU A 256 -7.08 8.10 11.92
CA LEU A 256 -6.01 8.91 12.50
C LEU A 256 -6.41 10.39 12.56
N ALA A 257 -7.05 10.93 11.52
CA ALA A 257 -7.55 12.30 11.53
C ALA A 257 -8.65 12.52 12.56
N HIS A 258 -9.62 11.62 12.67
CA HIS A 258 -10.65 11.69 13.72
C HIS A 258 -10.06 11.66 15.14
N ALA A 259 -9.01 10.87 15.36
CA ALA A 259 -8.29 10.88 16.63
C ALA A 259 -7.56 12.22 16.86
N MET A 260 -6.94 12.78 15.81
CA MET A 260 -6.27 14.09 15.88
C MET A 260 -7.26 15.23 16.18
N GLU A 261 -8.45 15.20 15.58
CA GLU A 261 -9.52 16.15 15.85
C GLU A 261 -9.94 16.11 17.33
N ASN A 262 -10.06 14.91 17.91
CA ASN A 262 -10.34 14.74 19.32
C ASN A 262 -9.21 15.28 20.22
N ILE A 263 -7.95 14.99 19.86
CA ILE A 263 -6.77 15.41 20.62
C ILE A 263 -6.58 16.94 20.57
N SER A 264 -6.76 17.55 19.40
CA SER A 264 -6.45 18.96 19.14
C SER A 264 -7.65 19.90 19.40
N GLY A 265 -8.87 19.38 19.33
CA GLY A 265 -10.10 20.17 19.34
C GLY A 265 -10.33 20.97 18.05
N LYS A 266 -9.63 20.66 16.95
CA LYS A 266 -9.72 21.34 15.64
C LYS A 266 -10.13 20.35 14.56
N ALA A 267 -10.96 20.78 13.62
CA ALA A 267 -11.31 19.98 12.45
C ALA A 267 -10.11 19.83 11.50
N PHE A 268 -9.96 18.65 10.90
CA PHE A 268 -8.86 18.37 9.97
C PHE A 268 -8.84 19.30 8.73
N PRO A 269 -9.99 19.70 8.13
CA PRO A 269 -10.02 20.65 7.01
C PRO A 269 -9.39 22.02 7.32
N GLU A 270 -9.32 22.43 8.57
CA GLU A 270 -8.63 23.68 8.98
C GLU A 270 -7.11 23.63 8.76
N LEU A 271 -6.60 22.44 8.48
CA LEU A 271 -5.18 22.15 8.21
C LEU A 271 -4.87 22.04 6.71
N SER A 272 -5.88 22.17 5.83
CA SER A 272 -5.74 22.02 4.38
C SER A 272 -5.68 23.37 3.65
N VAL A 273 -4.89 23.43 2.56
CA VAL A 273 -4.80 24.61 1.71
C VAL A 273 -6.05 24.71 0.82
N PRO A 274 -6.67 25.89 0.67
CA PRO A 274 -7.79 26.10 -0.23
C PRO A 274 -7.40 25.79 -1.68
N LYS A 275 -8.28 25.09 -2.38
CA LYS A 275 -8.14 24.73 -3.78
C LYS A 275 -8.35 25.95 -4.68
N ASP A 276 -7.34 26.32 -5.47
CA ASP A 276 -7.46 27.29 -6.55
C ASP A 276 -7.40 26.61 -7.92
N ASN A 277 -8.48 26.70 -8.70
CA ASN A 277 -8.55 26.10 -10.02
C ASN A 277 -7.69 26.85 -11.07
N SER A 278 -7.24 28.07 -10.81
CA SER A 278 -6.41 28.83 -11.74
C SER A 278 -4.97 28.35 -11.79
N THR A 279 -4.46 27.80 -10.69
CA THR A 279 -3.09 27.28 -10.55
C THR A 279 -2.99 25.78 -10.79
N GLY A 280 -4.11 25.08 -10.98
CA GLY A 280 -4.19 23.63 -11.10
C GLY A 280 -3.76 23.09 -12.47
N VAL A 281 -3.03 21.96 -12.47
CA VAL A 281 -2.78 21.14 -13.66
C VAL A 281 -3.98 20.23 -13.87
N ILE A 282 -4.99 20.71 -14.60
CA ILE A 282 -6.30 20.06 -14.72
C ILE A 282 -6.39 19.28 -16.03
N ILE A 283 -6.27 17.97 -15.97
CA ILE A 283 -6.43 17.05 -17.11
C ILE A 283 -7.86 16.49 -17.20
N ASP A 284 -8.52 16.30 -16.08
CA ASP A 284 -9.91 15.85 -15.95
C ASP A 284 -10.56 16.60 -14.78
N THR A 285 -11.63 17.33 -15.08
CA THR A 285 -12.36 18.12 -14.08
C THR A 285 -13.13 17.24 -13.08
N THR A 286 -13.50 16.03 -13.45
CA THR A 286 -14.18 15.08 -12.55
C THR A 286 -13.23 14.64 -11.46
N ILE A 287 -12.03 14.17 -11.83
CA ILE A 287 -10.99 13.75 -10.87
C ILE A 287 -10.44 14.94 -10.09
N TRP A 288 -10.22 16.09 -10.76
CA TRP A 288 -9.77 17.30 -10.09
C TRP A 288 -10.74 17.76 -8.99
N ASN A 289 -12.05 17.68 -9.26
CA ASN A 289 -13.08 18.13 -8.33
C ASN A 289 -13.59 17.03 -7.41
N LEU A 290 -13.08 15.79 -7.53
CA LEU A 290 -13.52 14.68 -6.68
C LEU A 290 -13.26 15.04 -5.21
N ASP A 291 -14.34 15.17 -4.46
CA ASP A 291 -14.30 15.29 -3.00
C ASP A 291 -13.98 13.93 -2.40
N PHE A 292 -13.21 13.89 -1.33
CA PHE A 292 -12.87 12.68 -0.60
C PHE A 292 -13.61 12.60 0.75
N GLY A 293 -14.42 13.61 1.09
CA GLY A 293 -15.11 13.65 2.39
C GLY A 293 -14.12 13.43 3.52
N ASP A 294 -14.45 12.57 4.47
CA ASP A 294 -13.61 12.25 5.62
C ASP A 294 -12.32 11.46 5.25
N GLU A 295 -12.17 10.98 4.00
CA GLU A 295 -10.93 10.37 3.52
C GLU A 295 -9.89 11.38 2.96
N ILE A 296 -10.16 12.69 3.01
CA ILE A 296 -9.17 13.73 2.66
C ILE A 296 -7.79 13.46 3.29
N PRO A 297 -7.66 13.06 4.56
CA PRO A 297 -6.37 12.76 5.19
C PRO A 297 -5.58 11.62 4.55
N ALA A 298 -6.25 10.77 3.78
CA ALA A 298 -5.63 9.64 3.07
C ALA A 298 -5.11 9.98 1.67
N GLY A 299 -5.74 10.93 0.95
CA GLY A 299 -5.38 11.17 -0.44
C GLY A 299 -5.97 12.42 -1.08
N GLY A 300 -6.68 13.26 -0.33
CA GLY A 300 -7.46 14.37 -0.86
C GLY A 300 -6.73 15.69 -1.07
N MET A 301 -5.47 15.82 -0.65
CA MET A 301 -4.74 17.10 -0.73
C MET A 301 -4.23 17.43 -2.13
N TYR A 302 -3.96 18.72 -2.30
CA TYR A 302 -3.33 19.32 -3.47
C TYR A 302 -2.03 19.99 -3.03
N SER A 303 -1.03 20.07 -3.90
CA SER A 303 0.22 20.78 -3.61
C SER A 303 0.96 21.15 -4.88
N ALA A 304 1.76 22.21 -4.81
CA ALA A 304 2.74 22.54 -5.82
C ALA A 304 4.08 21.81 -5.56
N LEU A 305 4.97 21.83 -6.55
CA LEU A 305 6.32 21.30 -6.41
C LEU A 305 7.12 22.07 -5.35
N SER A 306 7.00 23.41 -5.35
CA SER A 306 7.63 24.31 -4.38
C SER A 306 7.19 24.02 -2.93
N ASP A 307 5.90 23.80 -2.69
CA ASP A 307 5.37 23.46 -1.37
C ASP A 307 5.95 22.14 -0.85
N LEU A 308 5.94 21.09 -1.70
CA LEU A 308 6.54 19.79 -1.33
C LEU A 308 8.05 19.92 -1.09
N THR A 309 8.73 20.86 -1.76
CA THR A 309 10.14 21.16 -1.49
C THR A 309 10.32 21.80 -0.12
N ALA A 310 9.53 22.80 0.21
CA ALA A 310 9.58 23.45 1.52
C ALA A 310 9.33 22.45 2.65
N ILE A 311 8.31 21.58 2.50
CA ILE A 311 8.01 20.50 3.44
C ILE A 311 9.17 19.51 3.55
N SER A 312 9.73 19.08 2.41
CA SER A 312 10.85 18.13 2.36
C SER A 312 12.10 18.69 3.05
N ARG A 313 12.43 19.96 2.80
CA ARG A 313 13.50 20.68 3.50
C ARG A 313 13.24 20.79 5.00
N SER A 314 12.00 21.08 5.39
CA SER A 314 11.58 21.15 6.80
C SER A 314 11.78 19.82 7.52
N ILE A 315 11.48 18.69 6.87
CA ILE A 315 11.70 17.35 7.44
C ILE A 315 13.20 17.09 7.62
N LEU A 316 14.00 17.24 6.57
CA LEU A 316 15.44 16.94 6.62
C LEU A 316 16.21 17.87 7.57
N SER A 317 15.83 19.14 7.66
CA SER A 317 16.43 20.11 8.58
C SER A 317 15.86 20.05 10.00
N SER A 318 14.80 19.25 10.22
CA SER A 318 14.09 19.19 11.51
C SER A 318 13.54 20.55 11.98
N SER A 319 13.00 21.38 11.08
CA SER A 319 12.59 22.75 11.42
C SER A 319 11.26 22.82 12.19
N LEU A 320 10.37 21.82 12.05
CA LEU A 320 9.10 21.74 12.80
C LEU A 320 9.15 20.75 13.96
N LEU A 321 9.93 19.68 13.85
CA LEU A 321 10.10 18.69 14.90
C LEU A 321 11.46 18.86 15.55
N VAL A 322 11.58 18.56 16.85
CA VAL A 322 12.90 18.42 17.47
C VAL A 322 13.70 17.33 16.75
N PRO A 323 15.02 17.52 16.50
CA PRO A 323 15.82 16.60 15.70
C PRO A 323 15.76 15.13 16.13
N ALA A 324 15.59 14.87 17.43
CA ALA A 324 15.44 13.51 17.94
C ALA A 324 14.11 12.86 17.50
N GLN A 325 13.02 13.63 17.41
CA GLN A 325 11.73 13.17 16.93
C GLN A 325 11.78 12.88 15.42
N THR A 326 12.40 13.77 14.63
CA THR A 326 12.60 13.49 13.18
C THR A 326 13.40 12.21 12.98
N ARG A 327 14.52 12.03 13.69
CA ARG A 327 15.32 10.80 13.60
C ARG A 327 14.56 9.54 14.05
N ARG A 328 13.65 9.65 15.03
CA ARG A 328 12.77 8.56 15.44
C ARG A 328 11.72 8.27 14.37
N TRP A 329 11.12 9.31 13.81
CA TRP A 329 10.12 9.20 12.76
C TRP A 329 10.68 8.55 11.48
N MET A 330 11.91 8.91 11.11
CA MET A 330 12.61 8.35 9.96
C MET A 330 13.31 7.03 10.34
N LYS A 331 12.55 6.05 10.83
CA LYS A 331 13.01 4.69 11.09
C LYS A 331 12.00 3.70 10.52
N PRO A 332 12.45 2.54 10.04
CA PRO A 332 11.54 1.45 9.71
C PRO A 332 10.80 0.99 10.98
N LEU A 333 9.52 0.71 10.84
CA LEU A 333 8.65 0.16 11.90
C LEU A 333 8.27 -1.28 11.61
N ALA A 334 8.22 -1.70 10.33
CA ALA A 334 8.10 -3.10 9.95
C ALA A 334 8.94 -3.37 8.69
N PHE A 335 9.55 -4.56 8.64
CA PHE A 335 10.14 -5.08 7.42
C PHE A 335 9.07 -5.77 6.59
N MET A 336 9.24 -5.71 5.27
CA MET A 336 8.39 -6.42 4.33
C MET A 336 9.00 -7.79 3.99
N SER A 337 8.33 -8.57 3.15
CA SER A 337 8.82 -9.87 2.69
C SER A 337 10.15 -9.79 1.93
N GLY A 338 10.46 -8.66 1.29
CA GLY A 338 11.75 -8.39 0.66
C GLY A 338 12.73 -7.70 1.62
N PRO A 339 14.03 -8.05 1.61
CA PRO A 339 15.03 -7.44 2.49
C PRO A 339 15.35 -5.99 2.13
N ASP A 340 14.97 -5.57 0.94
CA ASP A 340 15.20 -4.26 0.33
C ASP A 340 14.05 -3.26 0.59
N TYR A 341 13.02 -3.70 1.35
CA TYR A 341 11.83 -2.89 1.59
C TYR A 341 11.40 -2.93 3.06
N ALA A 342 11.04 -1.76 3.57
CA ALA A 342 10.46 -1.60 4.91
C ALA A 342 9.40 -0.50 4.89
N VAL A 343 8.54 -0.46 5.89
CA VAL A 343 7.58 0.63 6.09
C VAL A 343 7.85 1.38 7.37
N GLY A 344 7.53 2.67 7.36
CA GLY A 344 7.51 3.56 8.51
C GLY A 344 6.16 4.26 8.63
N ALA A 345 6.09 5.36 9.34
CA ALA A 345 4.86 6.12 9.54
C ALA A 345 4.83 7.41 8.67
N PRO A 346 4.30 7.45 7.48
CA PRO A 346 3.85 6.37 6.59
C PRO A 346 4.87 6.06 5.49
N TRP A 347 6.15 6.06 5.82
CA TRP A 347 7.23 5.92 4.86
C TRP A 347 7.22 4.57 4.14
N GLU A 348 7.46 4.60 2.85
CA GLU A 348 7.78 3.47 1.98
C GLU A 348 9.30 3.48 1.82
N ILE A 349 10.00 2.66 2.60
CA ILE A 349 11.47 2.75 2.73
C ILE A 349 12.13 1.73 1.81
N ARG A 350 12.94 2.22 0.85
CA ARG A 350 13.76 1.40 -0.02
C ARG A 350 15.17 1.30 0.53
N ARG A 351 15.73 0.11 0.54
CA ARG A 351 17.04 -0.21 1.06
C ARG A 351 17.92 -0.69 -0.08
N ILE A 352 18.76 0.18 -0.62
CA ILE A 352 19.52 -0.11 -1.84
C ILE A 352 21.03 -0.17 -1.60
N HIS A 353 21.69 -1.03 -2.38
CA HIS A 353 23.14 -0.98 -2.56
C HIS A 353 23.47 -0.09 -3.75
N THR A 354 24.31 0.92 -3.57
CA THR A 354 24.75 1.82 -4.65
C THR A 354 25.80 1.18 -5.57
N ALA A 355 26.46 0.13 -5.09
CA ALA A 355 27.39 -0.71 -5.85
C ALA A 355 27.44 -2.11 -5.18
N PRO A 356 27.90 -3.17 -5.88
CA PRO A 356 28.15 -4.47 -5.27
C PRO A 356 29.01 -4.35 -4.01
N ASN A 357 28.58 -4.96 -2.91
CA ASN A 357 29.24 -4.90 -1.59
C ASN A 357 29.34 -3.50 -0.94
N SER A 358 28.65 -2.47 -1.48
CA SER A 358 28.54 -1.19 -0.80
C SER A 358 27.57 -1.29 0.40
N ARG A 359 27.62 -0.28 1.27
CA ARG A 359 26.64 -0.17 2.34
C ARG A 359 25.20 0.01 1.78
N ILE A 360 24.24 -0.33 2.58
CA ILE A 360 22.82 -0.05 2.29
C ILE A 360 22.57 1.45 2.51
N VAL A 361 21.90 2.07 1.55
CA VAL A 361 21.35 3.42 1.66
C VAL A 361 19.83 3.31 1.79
N ASP A 362 19.29 3.83 2.89
CA ASP A 362 17.84 3.88 3.10
C ASP A 362 17.27 5.13 2.40
N ILE A 363 16.35 4.89 1.47
CA ILE A 363 15.64 5.92 0.71
C ILE A 363 14.21 5.96 1.23
N TYR A 364 13.81 7.09 1.79
CA TYR A 364 12.48 7.33 2.33
C TYR A 364 11.57 7.89 1.26
N THR A 365 10.56 7.14 0.89
CA THR A 365 9.63 7.54 -0.16
C THR A 365 8.21 7.63 0.34
N LYS A 366 7.39 8.38 -0.37
CA LYS A 366 5.94 8.25 -0.34
C LYS A 366 5.39 8.44 -1.73
N THR A 367 4.68 7.44 -2.21
CA THR A 367 3.96 7.50 -3.48
C THR A 367 2.56 8.03 -3.28
N GLY A 368 2.02 8.70 -4.31
CA GLY A 368 0.63 9.11 -4.38
C GLY A 368 0.09 8.84 -5.76
N ASN A 369 -1.03 8.13 -5.83
CA ASN A 369 -1.68 7.78 -7.08
C ASN A 369 -3.17 8.10 -7.01
N LEU A 370 -3.68 8.73 -8.05
CA LEU A 370 -5.09 8.93 -8.33
C LEU A 370 -5.28 8.77 -9.85
N PRO A 371 -6.49 8.48 -10.34
CA PRO A 371 -6.70 8.42 -11.78
C PRO A 371 -6.18 9.68 -12.48
N GLY A 372 -5.13 9.53 -13.28
CA GLY A 372 -4.49 10.61 -14.00
C GLY A 372 -3.54 11.52 -13.22
N TYR A 373 -3.21 11.21 -11.96
CA TYR A 373 -2.21 11.95 -11.18
C TYR A 373 -1.31 10.98 -10.42
N ASP A 374 0.01 11.10 -10.62
CA ASP A 374 1.01 10.37 -9.87
C ASP A 374 1.99 11.34 -9.20
N THR A 375 2.33 11.06 -7.96
CA THR A 375 3.31 11.84 -7.19
C THR A 375 4.28 10.90 -6.50
N LEU A 376 5.55 11.20 -6.60
CA LEU A 376 6.61 10.55 -5.87
C LEU A 376 7.41 11.61 -5.09
N LEU A 377 7.47 11.44 -3.78
CA LEU A 377 8.34 12.22 -2.90
C LEU A 377 9.43 11.29 -2.35
N VAL A 378 10.67 11.73 -2.45
CA VAL A 378 11.86 10.95 -2.05
C VAL A 378 12.79 11.80 -1.20
N LEU A 379 13.22 11.24 -0.06
CA LEU A 379 14.25 11.81 0.82
C LEU A 379 15.35 10.80 1.05
N VAL A 380 16.60 11.27 1.03
CA VAL A 380 17.78 10.49 1.37
C VAL A 380 18.51 11.20 2.53
N PRO A 381 18.11 10.95 3.78
CA PRO A 381 18.63 11.69 4.94
C PRO A 381 20.14 11.56 5.13
N SER A 382 20.71 10.44 4.73
CA SER A 382 22.16 10.22 4.84
C SER A 382 23.00 11.10 3.89
N LEU A 383 22.33 11.78 2.95
CA LEU A 383 22.96 12.69 1.98
C LEU A 383 22.40 14.11 2.04
N ASP A 384 21.40 14.35 2.88
CA ASP A 384 20.69 15.63 3.01
C ASP A 384 20.07 16.13 1.69
N ILE A 385 19.59 15.20 0.87
CA ILE A 385 18.98 15.49 -0.43
C ILE A 385 17.58 14.86 -0.54
N GLY A 386 16.85 15.34 -1.53
CA GLY A 386 15.61 14.72 -1.96
C GLY A 386 15.25 15.08 -3.40
N PHE A 387 14.27 14.35 -3.93
CA PHE A 387 13.66 14.71 -5.19
C PHE A 387 12.16 14.42 -5.19
N LYS A 388 11.47 15.03 -6.11
CA LYS A 388 10.03 14.85 -6.29
C LYS A 388 9.68 14.82 -7.76
N VAL A 389 8.65 14.04 -8.07
CA VAL A 389 8.03 14.01 -9.39
C VAL A 389 6.52 14.12 -9.19
N LEU A 390 5.90 15.07 -9.88
CA LEU A 390 4.45 15.20 -9.97
C LEU A 390 4.07 15.07 -11.43
N THR A 391 3.10 14.19 -11.72
CA THR A 391 2.61 14.00 -13.09
C THR A 391 1.11 14.20 -13.16
N ALA A 392 0.65 14.58 -14.35
CA ALA A 392 -0.75 14.62 -14.72
C ALA A 392 -0.90 14.02 -16.11
N GLY A 393 -1.47 12.79 -16.20
CA GLY A 393 -1.62 11.95 -17.40
C GLY A 393 -1.89 10.50 -17.05
N MET A 394 -2.00 9.62 -18.05
CA MET A 394 -2.39 8.21 -17.86
C MET A 394 -1.22 7.24 -18.04
N ASN A 395 -0.81 6.54 -16.98
CA ASN A 395 0.14 5.41 -17.04
C ASN A 395 -0.15 4.34 -15.97
N THR A 396 0.17 3.06 -16.23
CA THR A 396 -0.08 1.92 -15.31
C THR A 396 1.10 0.95 -15.21
N LEU A 397 1.45 0.47 -14.00
CA LEU A 397 2.40 -0.65 -13.77
C LEU A 397 2.19 -1.38 -12.41
N LEU A 398 2.50 -2.70 -12.35
CA LEU A 398 2.37 -3.63 -11.20
C LEU A 398 3.53 -4.65 -11.11
N PRO A 399 3.83 -5.34 -9.97
CA PRO A 399 3.87 -6.81 -9.73
C PRO A 399 4.03 -7.37 -8.27
N ILE A 400 4.16 -8.54 -7.97
CA ILE A 400 4.34 -9.98 -7.72
C ILE A 400 5.30 -10.32 -6.53
N GLU A 401 5.19 -11.31 -5.69
CA GLU A 401 4.90 -12.71 -5.42
C GLU A 401 5.21 -13.11 -3.95
N GLU A 402 4.92 -14.19 -3.35
CA GLU A 402 5.01 -15.64 -3.44
C GLU A 402 4.53 -16.49 -2.24
N ALA A 403 4.48 -17.87 -2.25
CA ALA A 403 4.45 -18.86 -1.23
C ALA A 403 4.26 -20.30 -1.17
N THR A 404 4.44 -21.27 -0.39
CA THR A 404 4.15 -22.71 -0.57
C THR A 404 3.86 -23.54 0.72
N ALA A 405 2.96 -24.49 0.79
CA ALA A 405 3.07 -25.92 1.02
C ALA A 405 2.15 -26.74 1.93
N THR A 406 1.07 -26.32 2.53
CA THR A 406 0.17 -27.22 3.30
C THR A 406 -1.17 -27.50 2.60
N TYR A 407 -1.47 -26.80 1.55
CA TYR A 407 -2.84 -26.57 1.07
C TYR A 407 -3.11 -27.10 -0.33
N ALA A 408 -2.14 -27.70 -1.02
CA ALA A 408 -2.30 -28.19 -2.40
C ALA A 408 -3.42 -29.21 -2.51
N GLY A 409 -4.28 -29.04 -3.50
CA GLY A 409 -5.39 -29.94 -3.80
C GLY A 409 -6.51 -29.22 -4.54
N THR A 410 -7.46 -29.98 -5.06
CA THR A 410 -8.67 -29.44 -5.66
C THR A 410 -9.81 -29.48 -4.66
N TYR A 411 -10.59 -28.41 -4.61
CA TYR A 411 -11.72 -28.23 -3.72
C TYR A 411 -12.94 -27.88 -4.58
N THR A 412 -14.06 -28.53 -4.34
CA THR A 412 -15.29 -28.39 -5.15
C THR A 412 -16.49 -28.07 -4.27
N SER A 413 -17.46 -27.37 -4.85
CA SER A 413 -18.74 -27.11 -4.18
C SER A 413 -19.50 -28.42 -3.98
N SER A 414 -20.03 -28.61 -2.77
CA SER A 414 -20.99 -29.70 -2.51
C SER A 414 -22.33 -29.47 -3.18
N ASN A 415 -22.66 -28.23 -3.54
CA ASN A 415 -23.81 -27.88 -4.38
C ASN A 415 -23.40 -27.95 -5.86
N THR A 416 -23.73 -29.05 -6.52
CA THR A 416 -23.38 -29.32 -7.92
C THR A 416 -23.99 -28.31 -8.92
N SER A 417 -25.06 -27.59 -8.54
CA SER A 417 -25.66 -26.54 -9.39
C SER A 417 -24.79 -25.28 -9.47
N LEU A 418 -23.87 -25.05 -8.52
CA LEU A 418 -23.00 -23.89 -8.50
C LEU A 418 -21.79 -24.03 -9.44
N ASN A 419 -21.45 -25.23 -9.93
CA ASN A 419 -20.26 -25.47 -10.76
C ASN A 419 -19.06 -24.61 -10.33
N SER A 420 -18.65 -24.77 -9.06
CA SER A 420 -17.57 -23.96 -8.45
C SER A 420 -16.48 -24.86 -7.90
N SER A 421 -15.22 -24.51 -8.19
CA SER A 421 -14.04 -25.26 -7.76
C SER A 421 -12.83 -24.35 -7.66
N ILE A 422 -11.86 -24.73 -6.82
CA ILE A 422 -10.55 -24.10 -6.72
C ILE A 422 -9.47 -25.17 -6.62
N THR A 423 -8.37 -24.99 -7.34
CA THR A 423 -7.19 -25.84 -7.24
C THR A 423 -6.03 -25.04 -6.67
N LEU A 424 -5.57 -25.48 -5.51
CA LEU A 424 -4.41 -24.94 -4.82
C LEU A 424 -3.18 -25.80 -5.11
N THR A 425 -2.08 -25.15 -5.44
CA THR A 425 -0.82 -25.83 -5.78
C THR A 425 0.32 -25.22 -4.98
N ILE A 426 1.37 -26.02 -4.91
CA ILE A 426 2.63 -25.68 -4.29
C ILE A 426 3.70 -25.72 -5.35
N ASP A 427 4.44 -24.65 -5.48
CA ASP A 427 5.57 -24.52 -6.36
C ASP A 427 6.75 -24.02 -5.51
N ASP A 428 7.73 -24.88 -5.28
CA ASP A 428 8.90 -24.59 -4.45
C ASP A 428 9.85 -23.54 -5.06
N THR A 429 9.59 -23.15 -6.31
CA THR A 429 10.25 -22.00 -6.97
C THR A 429 9.50 -20.69 -6.76
N LYS A 430 8.30 -20.73 -6.15
CA LYS A 430 7.42 -19.54 -5.96
C LYS A 430 6.72 -19.60 -4.62
N PRO A 431 6.73 -18.55 -3.79
CA PRO A 431 6.10 -18.49 -2.47
C PRO A 431 4.57 -18.32 -2.51
N GLY A 432 3.87 -18.55 -1.37
CA GLY A 432 2.40 -18.58 -1.24
C GLY A 432 1.76 -19.80 -1.88
N ILE A 433 0.56 -20.06 -1.52
CA ILE A 433 -0.22 -21.14 -2.10
C ILE A 433 -0.71 -20.68 -3.45
N GLY A 434 -0.27 -21.31 -4.54
CA GLY A 434 -0.72 -21.00 -5.90
C GLY A 434 -2.17 -21.40 -6.12
N VAL A 435 -2.94 -20.54 -6.78
CA VAL A 435 -4.27 -20.85 -7.29
C VAL A 435 -4.13 -21.08 -8.80
N THR A 436 -4.15 -22.33 -9.22
CA THR A 436 -3.95 -22.69 -10.65
C THR A 436 -5.25 -22.88 -11.42
N SER A 437 -6.36 -23.02 -10.70
CA SER A 437 -7.71 -23.02 -11.27
C SER A 437 -8.66 -22.41 -10.24
N TRP A 438 -9.54 -21.54 -10.67
CA TRP A 438 -10.62 -21.01 -9.84
C TRP A 438 -11.84 -20.74 -10.69
N ILE A 439 -12.83 -21.60 -10.54
CA ILE A 439 -14.13 -21.50 -11.20
C ILE A 439 -15.16 -21.09 -10.16
N SER A 440 -15.90 -20.05 -10.42
CA SER A 440 -17.04 -19.61 -9.61
C SER A 440 -18.28 -19.52 -10.50
N ASN A 441 -19.27 -20.32 -10.19
CA ASN A 441 -20.52 -20.39 -10.96
C ASN A 441 -20.28 -20.49 -12.48
N SER A 442 -19.42 -21.42 -12.90
CA SER A 442 -18.96 -21.64 -14.29
C SER A 442 -18.05 -20.54 -14.86
N THR A 443 -17.78 -19.46 -14.14
CA THR A 443 -16.90 -18.38 -14.59
C THR A 443 -15.46 -18.65 -14.14
N ASN A 444 -14.50 -18.51 -15.05
CA ASN A 444 -13.07 -18.59 -14.73
C ASN A 444 -12.61 -17.28 -14.08
N MET A 445 -12.34 -17.32 -12.78
CA MET A 445 -11.93 -16.18 -11.98
C MET A 445 -10.47 -15.75 -12.23
N LEU A 446 -9.64 -16.59 -12.88
CA LEU A 446 -8.25 -16.25 -13.21
C LEU A 446 -8.14 -15.44 -14.51
N THR A 447 -9.25 -15.21 -15.21
CA THR A 447 -9.25 -14.33 -16.38
C THR A 447 -9.11 -12.87 -15.93
N PRO A 448 -8.10 -12.12 -16.41
CA PRO A 448 -7.92 -10.72 -16.02
C PRO A 448 -9.17 -9.88 -16.27
N SER A 449 -9.59 -9.15 -15.26
CA SER A 449 -10.79 -8.29 -15.27
C SER A 449 -10.62 -7.17 -14.26
N SER A 450 -11.58 -6.26 -14.16
CA SER A 450 -11.61 -5.25 -13.09
C SER A 450 -11.76 -5.85 -11.69
N PHE A 451 -12.26 -7.10 -11.61
CA PHE A 451 -12.41 -7.85 -10.37
C PHE A 451 -11.13 -8.61 -9.99
N VAL A 452 -10.49 -9.25 -10.97
CA VAL A 452 -9.20 -9.95 -10.82
C VAL A 452 -8.19 -9.29 -11.78
N PRO A 453 -7.39 -8.34 -11.30
CA PRO A 453 -6.52 -7.55 -12.17
C PRO A 453 -5.31 -8.31 -12.71
N GLY A 454 -5.05 -9.55 -12.26
CA GLY A 454 -3.86 -10.30 -12.62
C GLY A 454 -4.12 -11.73 -13.07
N SER A 455 -3.16 -12.31 -13.77
CA SER A 455 -3.19 -13.70 -14.27
C SER A 455 -2.60 -14.73 -13.30
N SER A 456 -2.00 -14.29 -12.19
CA SER A 456 -1.48 -15.11 -11.09
C SER A 456 -2.21 -14.77 -9.80
N VAL A 457 -2.66 -15.79 -9.08
CA VAL A 457 -3.30 -15.65 -7.77
C VAL A 457 -2.59 -16.54 -6.77
N ARG A 458 -2.20 -15.96 -5.63
CA ARG A 458 -1.50 -16.67 -4.55
C ARG A 458 -2.03 -16.26 -3.19
N LEU A 459 -2.20 -17.24 -2.29
CA LEU A 459 -2.75 -17.04 -0.96
C LEU A 459 -1.64 -16.97 0.09
N TYR A 460 -1.76 -16.03 1.03
CA TYR A 460 -0.84 -15.79 2.14
C TYR A 460 -1.56 -15.82 3.49
N PRO A 461 -0.99 -16.44 4.53
CA PRO A 461 -1.61 -16.47 5.85
C PRO A 461 -1.63 -15.08 6.50
N THR A 462 -2.74 -14.76 7.17
CA THR A 462 -2.94 -13.46 7.84
C THR A 462 -2.60 -13.46 9.32
N GLY A 463 -2.32 -14.63 9.91
CA GLY A 463 -2.25 -14.80 11.36
C GLY A 463 -3.60 -14.92 12.06
N LEU A 464 -4.72 -14.66 11.36
CA LEU A 464 -6.06 -14.81 11.89
C LEU A 464 -6.47 -16.29 11.91
N SER A 465 -7.01 -16.77 13.02
CA SER A 465 -7.50 -18.14 13.13
C SER A 465 -8.58 -18.28 14.18
N ARG A 466 -9.41 -19.33 14.04
CA ARG A 466 -10.39 -19.74 15.08
C ARG A 466 -10.59 -21.26 15.09
N THR A 467 -10.99 -21.80 16.24
CA THR A 467 -11.45 -23.19 16.33
C THR A 467 -12.89 -23.30 15.84
N VAL A 468 -13.19 -24.29 15.02
CA VAL A 468 -14.56 -24.53 14.55
C VAL A 468 -15.40 -25.04 15.70
N LYS A 469 -16.55 -24.36 15.94
CA LYS A 469 -17.44 -24.72 17.07
C LYS A 469 -17.91 -26.18 16.99
N GLY A 470 -17.63 -26.95 18.03
CA GLY A 470 -18.01 -28.37 18.10
C GLY A 470 -17.10 -29.33 17.32
N SER A 471 -15.93 -28.87 16.87
CA SER A 471 -14.94 -29.66 16.14
C SER A 471 -13.54 -29.42 16.68
N THR A 472 -12.59 -30.27 16.29
CA THR A 472 -11.15 -30.07 16.48
C THR A 472 -10.51 -29.35 15.28
N ASP A 473 -11.28 -29.05 14.25
CA ASP A 473 -10.80 -28.34 13.07
C ASP A 473 -10.51 -26.85 13.40
N ILE A 474 -9.53 -26.30 12.72
CA ILE A 474 -9.14 -24.87 12.83
C ILE A 474 -9.40 -24.20 11.49
N GLU A 475 -10.03 -23.05 11.50
CA GLU A 475 -10.10 -22.15 10.36
C GLU A 475 -8.96 -21.14 10.43
N VAL A 476 -8.24 -20.98 9.33
CA VAL A 476 -7.10 -20.09 9.19
C VAL A 476 -7.38 -19.10 8.06
N GLY A 477 -7.20 -17.81 8.33
CA GLY A 477 -7.40 -16.72 7.39
C GLY A 477 -6.22 -16.57 6.43
N PHE A 478 -6.53 -16.32 5.15
CA PHE A 478 -5.58 -16.00 4.08
C PHE A 478 -6.06 -14.79 3.30
N ARG A 479 -5.11 -14.07 2.70
CA ARG A 479 -5.39 -13.07 1.65
C ARG A 479 -4.81 -13.51 0.32
N ALA A 480 -5.59 -13.31 -0.73
CA ALA A 480 -5.14 -13.54 -2.09
C ALA A 480 -4.39 -12.31 -2.63
N VAL A 481 -3.28 -12.56 -3.28
CA VAL A 481 -2.55 -11.56 -4.05
C VAL A 481 -2.79 -11.86 -5.52
N PHE A 482 -3.26 -10.85 -6.25
CA PHE A 482 -3.57 -10.92 -7.69
C PHE A 482 -2.48 -10.20 -8.46
N GLU A 483 -1.86 -10.88 -9.43
CA GLU A 483 -0.65 -10.39 -10.07
C GLU A 483 -0.66 -10.61 -11.58
N ASN A 484 -0.15 -9.62 -12.33
CA ASN A 484 0.04 -9.74 -13.76
C ASN A 484 1.51 -10.02 -14.07
N LEU A 485 1.85 -11.30 -14.27
CA LEU A 485 3.23 -11.77 -14.55
C LEU A 485 3.74 -11.40 -15.94
N GLY A 486 2.89 -10.88 -16.83
CA GLY A 486 3.25 -10.51 -18.20
C GLY A 486 3.87 -9.12 -18.34
N SER A 487 3.89 -8.32 -17.29
CA SER A 487 4.61 -7.05 -17.25
C SER A 487 5.99 -7.26 -16.63
N ASP A 488 6.93 -7.84 -17.39
CA ASP A 488 8.34 -7.89 -17.00
C ASP A 488 8.84 -6.47 -16.82
N GLY A 489 8.71 -5.99 -15.57
CA GLY A 489 9.21 -4.69 -15.18
C GLY A 489 10.70 -4.63 -15.43
N VAL A 490 11.12 -3.76 -16.31
CA VAL A 490 12.54 -3.46 -16.50
C VAL A 490 13.07 -3.03 -15.15
N GLY A 491 13.94 -3.85 -14.56
CA GLY A 491 14.39 -3.71 -13.17
C GLY A 491 15.02 -2.35 -12.89
N GLY A 492 14.36 -1.55 -12.10
CA GLY A 492 14.83 -0.28 -11.55
C GLY A 492 14.50 -0.20 -10.07
N THR A 493 15.22 0.62 -9.34
CA THR A 493 15.10 0.79 -7.88
C THR A 493 13.66 1.02 -7.39
N PHE A 494 12.77 1.47 -8.26
CA PHE A 494 11.38 1.79 -7.94
C PHE A 494 10.34 0.90 -8.65
N SER A 495 10.75 -0.04 -9.50
CA SER A 495 9.84 -0.78 -10.39
C SER A 495 9.47 -2.20 -9.93
N THR A 496 10.21 -2.85 -9.05
CA THR A 496 10.12 -4.31 -8.85
C THR A 496 10.00 -4.77 -7.41
N SER A 497 9.74 -3.87 -6.48
CA SER A 497 9.61 -4.29 -5.09
C SER A 497 8.21 -4.84 -4.80
N CYS A 498 8.16 -5.80 -3.87
CA CYS A 498 6.93 -6.38 -3.34
C CYS A 498 5.99 -5.30 -2.75
N GLN A 499 5.17 -4.70 -3.59
CA GLN A 499 4.13 -3.71 -3.19
C GLN A 499 2.76 -4.38 -2.98
N THR A 500 2.71 -5.70 -2.91
CA THR A 500 1.48 -6.49 -2.74
C THR A 500 0.72 -6.14 -1.47
N TRP A 501 1.42 -5.72 -0.40
CA TRP A 501 0.80 -5.17 0.81
C TRP A 501 -0.11 -3.96 0.53
N GLY A 502 0.16 -3.21 -0.54
CA GLY A 502 -0.64 -2.09 -0.99
C GLY A 502 -1.89 -2.49 -1.76
N GLN A 503 -2.06 -3.76 -2.12
CA GLN A 503 -3.20 -4.27 -2.88
C GLN A 503 -4.19 -5.08 -2.02
N ALA A 504 -3.77 -5.54 -0.84
CA ALA A 504 -4.63 -6.31 0.05
C ALA A 504 -5.89 -5.52 0.42
N ASP A 505 -7.04 -6.19 0.41
CA ASP A 505 -8.38 -5.64 0.73
C ASP A 505 -8.80 -4.44 -0.15
N ALA A 506 -8.22 -4.31 -1.35
CA ALA A 506 -8.50 -3.19 -2.25
C ALA A 506 -9.93 -3.20 -2.82
N VAL A 507 -10.60 -4.35 -2.81
CA VAL A 507 -11.97 -4.56 -3.30
C VAL A 507 -12.71 -5.50 -2.37
N TYR A 508 -14.02 -5.29 -2.15
CA TYR A 508 -14.83 -6.16 -1.31
C TYR A 508 -16.28 -6.24 -1.79
N TRP A 509 -16.98 -7.29 -1.36
CA TRP A 509 -18.41 -7.52 -1.61
C TRP A 509 -19.15 -7.76 -0.29
N GLY A 510 -20.04 -6.86 0.07
CA GLY A 510 -20.83 -6.96 1.28
C GLY A 510 -19.99 -7.18 2.55
N MET A 511 -19.12 -6.24 2.89
CA MET A 511 -18.22 -6.20 4.05
C MET A 511 -17.08 -7.25 4.03
N VAL A 512 -16.99 -8.11 3.01
CA VAL A 512 -16.00 -9.19 2.88
C VAL A 512 -15.03 -8.87 1.74
N GLY A 513 -13.73 -8.89 2.01
CA GLY A 513 -12.71 -8.65 0.98
C GLY A 513 -12.75 -9.70 -0.12
N SER A 514 -12.64 -9.27 -1.38
CA SER A 514 -12.61 -10.18 -2.54
C SER A 514 -11.35 -11.05 -2.59
N ASP A 515 -10.33 -10.66 -1.86
CA ASP A 515 -9.10 -11.40 -1.63
C ASP A 515 -9.12 -12.24 -0.34
N GLU A 516 -10.24 -12.24 0.41
CA GLU A 516 -10.36 -12.94 1.69
C GLU A 516 -10.70 -14.42 1.49
N PHE A 517 -9.81 -15.28 2.00
CA PHE A 517 -9.97 -16.72 1.98
C PHE A 517 -9.86 -17.29 3.40
N VAL A 518 -10.63 -18.31 3.70
CA VAL A 518 -10.48 -19.09 4.91
C VAL A 518 -10.26 -20.56 4.52
N VAL A 519 -9.26 -21.19 5.13
CA VAL A 519 -8.97 -22.60 4.95
C VAL A 519 -9.26 -23.34 6.23
N ARG A 520 -10.10 -24.37 6.16
CA ARG A 520 -10.39 -25.27 7.27
C ARG A 520 -9.40 -26.42 7.27
N VAL A 521 -8.62 -26.50 8.34
CA VAL A 521 -7.58 -27.53 8.56
C VAL A 521 -8.06 -28.53 9.61
N GLY A 522 -8.00 -29.81 9.30
CA GLY A 522 -8.36 -30.87 10.23
C GLY A 522 -7.27 -31.16 11.26
N SER A 523 -7.60 -31.95 12.27
CA SER A 523 -6.65 -32.42 13.29
C SER A 523 -5.49 -33.28 12.73
N ASP A 524 -5.62 -33.73 11.48
CA ASP A 524 -4.57 -34.42 10.72
C ASP A 524 -3.58 -33.46 10.02
N GLY A 525 -3.75 -32.13 10.20
CA GLY A 525 -2.95 -31.09 9.57
C GLY A 525 -3.24 -30.85 8.10
N LYS A 526 -4.26 -31.48 7.51
CA LYS A 526 -4.64 -31.29 6.11
C LYS A 526 -5.82 -30.36 5.96
N ALA A 527 -5.78 -29.53 4.92
CA ALA A 527 -6.90 -28.67 4.57
C ALA A 527 -8.08 -29.53 4.07
N LYS A 528 -9.22 -29.38 4.71
CA LYS A 528 -10.48 -30.07 4.41
C LYS A 528 -11.40 -29.24 3.50
N GLY A 529 -11.32 -27.92 3.61
CA GLY A 529 -12.16 -27.00 2.86
C GLY A 529 -11.48 -25.64 2.65
N VAL A 530 -11.86 -24.97 1.60
CA VAL A 530 -11.42 -23.61 1.24
C VAL A 530 -12.66 -22.75 0.98
N SER A 531 -12.73 -21.60 1.63
CA SER A 531 -13.83 -20.64 1.47
C SER A 531 -13.26 -19.32 0.93
N PRO A 532 -13.46 -19.01 -0.36
CA PRO A 532 -13.46 -17.62 -0.83
C PRO A 532 -14.63 -16.91 -0.16
N ARG A 533 -14.34 -16.05 0.82
CA ARG A 533 -15.36 -15.57 1.78
C ARG A 533 -16.47 -14.74 1.12
N GLU A 534 -16.15 -13.99 0.08
CA GLU A 534 -17.13 -13.20 -0.68
C GLU A 534 -18.21 -14.05 -1.35
N LEU A 535 -17.91 -15.32 -1.69
CA LEU A 535 -18.84 -16.26 -2.31
C LEU A 535 -19.82 -16.90 -1.32
N ARG A 536 -19.63 -16.69 -0.01
CA ARG A 536 -20.45 -17.27 1.07
C ARG A 536 -20.57 -18.81 0.99
N ALA A 537 -19.58 -19.48 0.41
CA ALA A 537 -19.56 -20.92 0.18
C ALA A 537 -18.24 -21.54 0.60
N GLU A 538 -18.28 -22.75 1.16
CA GLU A 538 -17.10 -23.57 1.38
C GLU A 538 -16.97 -24.60 0.25
N LEU A 539 -15.77 -24.67 -0.34
CA LEU A 539 -15.38 -25.69 -1.31
C LEU A 539 -14.67 -26.81 -0.54
N ILE A 540 -15.15 -28.03 -0.64
CA ILE A 540 -14.67 -29.19 0.09
C ILE A 540 -13.59 -29.89 -0.73
N ARG A 541 -12.55 -30.39 -0.06
CA ARG A 541 -11.45 -31.11 -0.72
C ARG A 541 -11.99 -32.33 -1.45
N SER A 542 -11.71 -32.39 -2.77
CA SER A 542 -11.98 -33.58 -3.57
C SER A 542 -11.01 -34.69 -3.20
N THR A 543 -11.52 -35.91 -3.01
CA THR A 543 -10.73 -37.11 -2.69
C THR A 543 -9.91 -37.56 -3.89
#